data_d3393c51e553dda3332331f500ce9859
#
_entry.id   d3393c51e553dda3332331f500ce9859
#
_cell.length_a   1.000
_cell.length_b   1.000
_cell.length_c   1.000
_cell.angle_alpha   90.00
_cell.angle_beta   90.00
_cell.angle_gamma   90.00
#
_symmetry.space_group_name_H-M   'P 1'
#
loop_
_entity.id
_entity.type
_entity.pdbx_description
1 polymer ?
#
loop_
_entity_poly.entity_id
_entity_poly.type
_entity_poly.pdbx_seq_one_letter_code
_entity_poly.pdbx_strand_id
1 'polypeptide(L)' 'MLIPASLLEADTLTCLIEDFVTREGTDNGDETPLQTRVQRVRHALDKGAAVIVFDPESQQCQLALKRDVPKEWLQALSD' A
#
# COMPACT_ATOMS: atom_id res chain seq x y z
N MET A 1 4.78 2.58 11.70
CA MET A 1 5.24 1.19 11.83
C MET A 1 4.80 0.40 10.62
N LEU A 2 5.69 -0.40 10.06
CA LEU A 2 5.37 -1.20 8.89
C LEU A 2 4.92 -2.59 9.30
N ILE A 3 3.94 -3.11 8.57
CA ILE A 3 3.49 -4.49 8.77
C ILE A 3 3.47 -5.19 7.42
N PRO A 4 3.73 -6.50 7.41
CA PRO A 4 3.69 -7.25 6.15
C PRO A 4 2.25 -7.42 5.67
N ALA A 5 2.07 -7.36 4.35
CA ALA A 5 0.76 -7.52 3.75
C ALA A 5 0.13 -8.88 4.08
N SER A 6 0.98 -9.87 4.32
CA SER A 6 0.50 -11.21 4.64
C SER A 6 -0.25 -11.30 5.97
N LEU A 7 -0.11 -10.31 6.83
CA LEU A 7 -0.85 -10.28 8.09
C LEU A 7 -2.28 -9.80 7.91
N LEU A 8 -2.59 -9.23 6.77
CA LEU A 8 -3.92 -8.69 6.51
C LEU A 8 -4.77 -9.71 5.76
N GLU A 9 -6.06 -9.69 6.04
CA GLU A 9 -6.98 -10.48 5.26
C GLU A 9 -7.07 -9.93 3.84
N ALA A 10 -7.43 -10.79 2.91
CA ALA A 10 -7.51 -10.40 1.50
C ALA A 10 -8.46 -9.24 1.30
N ASP A 11 -9.60 -9.25 1.98
CA ASP A 11 -10.58 -8.16 1.85
C ASP A 11 -10.02 -6.85 2.38
N THR A 12 -9.35 -6.89 3.53
CA THR A 12 -8.76 -5.70 4.12
C THR A 12 -7.69 -5.13 3.19
N LEU A 13 -6.84 -6.01 2.67
CA LEU A 13 -5.78 -5.59 1.76
C LEU A 13 -6.35 -4.97 0.50
N THR A 14 -7.39 -5.57 -0.06
CA THR A 14 -8.03 -5.04 -1.25
C THR A 14 -8.60 -3.64 -0.98
N CYS A 15 -9.23 -3.45 0.17
CA CYS A 15 -9.76 -2.14 0.55
C CYS A 15 -8.66 -1.09 0.63
N LEU A 16 -7.52 -1.44 1.22
CA LEU A 16 -6.40 -0.52 1.31
C LEU A 16 -5.86 -0.16 -0.06
N ILE A 17 -5.76 -1.15 -0.94
CA ILE A 17 -5.27 -0.91 -2.29
C ILE A 17 -6.23 0.00 -3.05
N GLU A 18 -7.51 -0.27 -2.96
CA GLU A 18 -8.52 0.54 -3.64
C GLU A 18 -8.51 1.98 -3.12
N ASP A 19 -8.38 2.14 -1.82
CA ASP A 19 -8.31 3.46 -1.22
C ASP A 19 -7.07 4.22 -1.69
N PHE A 20 -5.94 3.54 -1.75
CA PHE A 20 -4.71 4.13 -2.23
C PHE A 20 -4.83 4.56 -3.68
N VAL A 21 -5.38 3.69 -4.53
CA VAL A 21 -5.53 3.97 -5.94
C VAL A 21 -6.48 5.15 -6.16
N THR A 22 -7.56 5.21 -5.38
CA THR A 22 -8.51 6.30 -5.47
C THR A 22 -7.87 7.64 -5.12
N ARG A 23 -7.04 7.65 -4.09
CA ARG A 23 -6.35 8.87 -3.69
C ARG A 23 -5.31 9.32 -4.70
N GLU A 24 -4.55 8.36 -5.22
CA GLU A 24 -3.47 8.69 -6.16
C GLU A 24 -3.97 8.84 -7.57
N GLY A 25 -5.11 8.24 -7.86
CA GLY A 25 -5.60 8.12 -9.22
C GLY A 25 -6.50 9.23 -9.68
N THR A 26 -6.42 10.39 -9.06
CA THR A 26 -7.25 11.51 -9.48
C THR A 26 -6.75 12.19 -10.73
N ASP A 27 -5.79 11.62 -11.39
CA ASP A 27 -5.24 12.19 -12.59
C ASP A 27 -6.22 12.27 -13.70
N ASN A 28 -6.34 13.43 -14.22
CA ASN A 28 -7.18 13.68 -15.35
C ASN A 28 -6.56 13.10 -16.59
N GLY A 29 -7.30 12.30 -17.30
CA GLY A 29 -6.83 11.79 -18.55
C GLY A 29 -6.23 10.40 -18.51
N ASP A 30 -6.09 9.82 -17.33
CA ASP A 30 -5.64 8.45 -17.24
C ASP A 30 -6.84 7.52 -17.37
N GLU A 31 -6.89 6.79 -18.46
CA GLU A 31 -8.00 5.90 -18.75
C GLU A 31 -7.78 4.49 -18.22
N THR A 32 -6.74 4.29 -17.44
CA THR A 32 -6.45 2.97 -16.89
C THR A 32 -7.59 2.51 -16.00
N PRO A 33 -8.15 1.33 -16.22
CA PRO A 33 -9.23 0.80 -15.37
C PRO A 33 -8.76 0.63 -13.92
N LEU A 34 -9.70 0.77 -13.01
CA LEU A 34 -9.41 0.59 -11.59
C LEU A 34 -8.77 -0.77 -11.30
N GLN A 35 -9.29 -1.82 -11.93
CA GLN A 35 -8.76 -3.16 -11.72
C GLN A 35 -7.29 -3.25 -12.08
N THR A 36 -6.88 -2.62 -13.17
CA THR A 36 -5.48 -2.63 -13.57
C THR A 36 -4.63 -1.90 -12.56
N ARG A 37 -5.12 -0.78 -12.05
CA ARG A 37 -4.38 -0.02 -11.03
C ARG A 37 -4.24 -0.82 -9.74
N VAL A 38 -5.30 -1.51 -9.34
CA VAL A 38 -5.26 -2.36 -8.16
C VAL A 38 -4.23 -3.47 -8.34
N GLN A 39 -4.19 -4.09 -9.50
CA GLN A 39 -3.22 -5.15 -9.77
C GLN A 39 -1.79 -4.63 -9.74
N ARG A 40 -1.56 -3.42 -10.26
CA ARG A 40 -0.23 -2.81 -10.22
C ARG A 40 0.24 -2.59 -8.80
N VAL A 41 -0.65 -2.09 -7.94
CA VAL A 41 -0.30 -1.85 -6.54
C VAL A 41 -0.07 -3.17 -5.82
N ARG A 42 -0.91 -4.17 -6.09
CA ARG A 42 -0.73 -5.49 -5.49
C ARG A 42 0.63 -6.09 -5.90
N HIS A 43 0.99 -5.93 -7.15
CA HIS A 43 2.29 -6.37 -7.64
C HIS A 43 3.43 -5.62 -6.95
N ALA A 44 3.24 -4.32 -6.73
CA ALA A 44 4.23 -3.51 -6.01
C ALA A 44 4.40 -4.01 -4.58
N LEU A 45 3.30 -4.42 -3.93
CA LEU A 45 3.39 -4.99 -2.58
C LEU A 45 4.18 -6.30 -2.60
N ASP A 46 3.95 -7.14 -3.61
CA ASP A 46 4.67 -8.41 -3.73
C ASP A 46 6.16 -8.18 -3.94
N LYS A 47 6.51 -7.14 -4.67
CA LYS A 47 7.91 -6.82 -4.92
C LYS A 47 8.57 -6.05 -3.78
N GLY A 48 7.78 -5.55 -2.85
CA GLY A 48 8.31 -4.71 -1.80
C GLY A 48 8.45 -3.25 -2.17
N ALA A 49 7.92 -2.84 -3.33
CA ALA A 49 7.93 -1.43 -3.73
C ALA A 49 6.85 -0.63 -3.03
N ALA A 50 5.85 -1.29 -2.48
CA ALA A 50 4.82 -0.67 -1.65
C ALA A 50 4.76 -1.39 -0.32
N VAL A 51 4.35 -0.68 0.72
CA VAL A 51 4.34 -1.22 2.09
C VAL A 51 3.05 -0.80 2.78
N ILE A 52 2.73 -1.50 3.86
CA ILE A 52 1.58 -1.18 4.69
C ILE A 52 2.10 -0.48 5.95
N VAL A 53 1.55 0.69 6.25
CA VAL A 53 1.93 1.46 7.42
C VAL A 53 0.79 1.38 8.44
N PHE A 54 1.11 0.99 9.66
CA PHE A 54 0.15 0.96 10.75
C PHE A 54 0.38 2.17 11.65
N ASP A 55 -0.69 2.92 11.89
CA ASP A 55 -0.66 4.08 12.80
C ASP A 55 -1.25 3.66 14.13
N PRO A 56 -0.43 3.52 15.18
CA PRO A 56 -0.95 3.10 16.47
C PRO A 56 -1.85 4.14 17.15
N GLU A 57 -1.69 5.39 16.80
CA GLU A 57 -2.54 6.43 17.40
C GLU A 57 -3.98 6.34 16.92
N SER A 58 -4.18 6.15 15.63
CA SER A 58 -5.50 6.01 15.07
C SER A 58 -5.92 4.56 14.89
N GLN A 59 -4.99 3.63 15.08
CA GLN A 59 -5.20 2.20 14.89
C GLN A 59 -5.67 1.89 13.47
N GLN A 60 -5.11 2.60 12.53
CA GLN A 60 -5.47 2.42 11.12
C GLN A 60 -4.27 2.01 10.30
N CYS A 61 -4.57 1.26 9.25
CA CYS A 61 -3.55 0.85 8.29
C CYS A 61 -3.67 1.71 7.04
N GLN A 62 -2.54 2.03 6.45
CA GLN A 62 -2.50 2.77 5.19
C GLN A 62 -1.45 2.15 4.29
N LEU A 63 -1.67 2.27 3.00
CA LEU A 63 -0.70 1.81 2.02
C LEU A 63 0.16 2.99 1.59
N ALA A 64 1.47 2.76 1.48
CA ALA A 64 2.40 3.80 1.08
C ALA A 64 3.46 3.21 0.17
N LEU A 65 4.08 4.07 -0.63
CA LEU A 65 5.20 3.63 -1.45
C LEU A 65 6.45 3.51 -0.59
N LYS A 66 7.27 2.53 -0.92
CA LYS A 66 8.49 2.29 -0.17
C LYS A 66 9.37 3.54 -0.08
N ARG A 67 9.44 4.30 -1.16
CA ARG A 67 10.26 5.51 -1.20
C ARG A 67 9.74 6.63 -0.31
N ASP A 68 8.46 6.54 0.10
CA ASP A 68 7.83 7.58 0.91
C ASP A 68 7.92 7.31 2.40
N VAL A 69 8.47 6.16 2.80
CA VAL A 69 8.60 5.82 4.21
C VAL A 69 10.06 5.92 4.65
N PRO A 70 10.30 6.19 5.93
CA PRO A 70 11.67 6.28 6.44
C PRO A 70 12.42 4.96 6.27
N LYS A 71 13.71 5.07 5.96
CA LYS A 71 14.55 3.90 5.80
C LYS A 71 14.61 3.07 7.07
N GLU A 72 14.51 3.72 8.21
CA GLU A 72 14.55 3.03 9.50
C GLU A 72 13.44 2.00 9.61
N TRP A 73 12.25 2.35 9.11
CA TRP A 73 11.12 1.43 9.13
C TRP A 73 11.35 0.25 8.21
N LEU A 74 11.96 0.52 7.05
CA LEU A 74 12.24 -0.53 6.08
C LEU A 74 13.27 -1.52 6.62
N GLN A 75 14.25 -1.04 7.35
CA GLN A 75 15.25 -1.91 7.96
C GLN A 75 14.63 -2.84 8.98
N ALA A 76 13.67 -2.35 9.74
CA ALA A 76 12.98 -3.19 10.70
C ALA A 76 12.18 -4.30 10.04
N LEU A 77 11.72 -4.07 8.81
CA LEU A 77 10.93 -5.04 8.08
C LEU A 77 11.78 -6.09 7.38
N SER A 78 12.99 -5.75 7.05
CA SER A 78 13.83 -6.61 6.21
C SER A 78 14.58 -7.68 6.98
N ASP A 79 14.34 -7.81 8.24
CA ASP A 79 14.99 -8.86 9.03
C ASP A 79 14.50 -10.25 8.71
#